data_04c93fa93e273afff2643e9e2f1b1b9b
#
_entry.id   04c93fa93e273afff2643e9e2f1b1b9b
#
_cell.length_a   1.000
_cell.length_b   1.000
_cell.length_c   1.000
_cell.angle_alpha   90.00
_cell.angle_beta   90.00
_cell.angle_gamma   90.00
#
_symmetry.space_group_name_H-M   'P 1'
#
loop_
_entity.id
_entity.type
_entity.pdbx_description
1 polymer ?
#
loop_
_entity_poly.entity_id
_entity_poly.type
_entity_poly.pdbx_seq_one_letter_code
_entity_poly.pdbx_strand_id
1 'polypeptide(L)'
;MRNPSVFRLHAMWNREREHEDIAALFGGQGTVRVWNLYTGEFTPPFTAVLACELEPGASVGPHVQQEDDELVIGLEGHGAAYVGGQRFALEPGSVVGLTLGKTLSLENPSPDAPLRYLIIKAR
;
A
#
# COMPACT_ATOMS: atom_id res chain seq x y z
N MET A 1 -27.66 -9.06 6.14
CA MET A 1 -27.25 -9.08 4.71
C MET A 1 -26.01 -8.24 4.54
N ARG A 2 -24.99 -8.78 3.88
CA ARG A 2 -23.77 -8.02 3.65
C ARG A 2 -23.98 -6.94 2.60
N ASN A 3 -23.37 -5.77 2.83
CA ASN A 3 -23.32 -4.71 1.82
C ASN A 3 -22.39 -5.16 0.68
N PRO A 4 -22.88 -5.24 -0.58
CA PRO A 4 -22.06 -5.67 -1.71
C PRO A 4 -20.80 -4.83 -1.92
N SER A 5 -20.84 -3.52 -1.59
CA SER A 5 -19.66 -2.64 -1.71
C SER A 5 -18.56 -3.04 -0.73
N VAL A 6 -18.91 -3.40 0.51
CA VAL A 6 -17.94 -3.86 1.51
C VAL A 6 -17.33 -5.19 1.09
N PHE A 7 -18.14 -6.11 0.57
CA PHE A 7 -17.65 -7.39 0.08
C PHE A 7 -16.65 -7.21 -1.07
N ARG A 8 -16.98 -6.35 -2.05
CA ARG A 8 -16.08 -6.07 -3.18
C ARG A 8 -14.78 -5.42 -2.75
N LEU A 9 -14.80 -4.51 -1.78
CA LEU A 9 -13.62 -3.87 -1.23
C LEU A 9 -12.70 -4.93 -0.60
N HIS A 10 -13.24 -5.82 0.22
CA HIS A 10 -12.46 -6.87 0.86
C HIS A 10 -11.89 -7.88 -0.13
N ALA A 11 -12.50 -8.05 -1.31
CA ALA A 11 -11.99 -8.94 -2.34
C ALA A 11 -10.60 -8.53 -2.86
N MET A 12 -10.22 -7.24 -2.73
CA MET A 12 -8.89 -6.77 -3.12
C MET A 12 -7.77 -7.43 -2.29
N TRP A 13 -8.07 -7.86 -1.05
CA TRP A 13 -7.11 -8.50 -0.15
C TRP A 13 -7.44 -9.98 0.08
N ASN A 14 -8.07 -10.62 -0.90
CA ASN A 14 -8.39 -12.04 -0.83
C ASN A 14 -7.12 -12.86 -0.99
N ARG A 15 -6.72 -13.58 0.05
CA ARG A 15 -5.49 -14.38 0.08
C ARG A 15 -5.51 -15.56 -0.88
N GLU A 16 -6.66 -15.96 -1.39
CA GLU A 16 -6.77 -16.99 -2.43
C GLU A 16 -6.43 -16.47 -3.82
N ARG A 17 -6.43 -15.14 -4.01
CA ARG A 17 -5.96 -14.53 -5.25
C ARG A 17 -4.44 -14.48 -5.25
N GLU A 18 -3.86 -14.55 -6.45
CA GLU A 18 -2.43 -14.45 -6.63
C GLU A 18 -1.88 -13.16 -5.98
N HIS A 19 -0.85 -13.32 -5.16
CA HIS A 19 -0.20 -12.22 -4.45
C HIS A 19 1.22 -12.61 -4.07
N GLU A 20 2.00 -11.62 -3.67
CA GLU A 20 3.34 -11.82 -3.13
C GLU A 20 3.34 -11.51 -1.63
N ASP A 21 4.00 -12.38 -0.86
CA ASP A 21 4.32 -12.13 0.54
C ASP A 21 5.78 -11.70 0.61
N ILE A 22 6.04 -10.45 0.95
CA ILE A 22 7.38 -9.88 0.94
C ILE A 22 7.81 -9.58 2.37
N ALA A 23 8.85 -10.28 2.84
CA ALA A 23 9.42 -10.07 4.16
C ALA A 23 10.50 -8.99 4.10
N ALA A 24 10.52 -8.13 5.12
CA ALA A 24 11.55 -7.10 5.31
C ALA A 24 11.78 -6.21 4.07
N LEU A 25 10.71 -5.83 3.39
CA LEU A 25 10.80 -5.02 2.17
C LEU A 25 11.55 -3.71 2.43
N PHE A 26 12.55 -3.44 1.62
CA PHE A 26 13.46 -2.29 1.74
C PHE A 26 14.09 -2.14 3.13
N GLY A 27 14.36 -3.26 3.81
CA GLY A 27 14.94 -3.25 5.14
C GLY A 27 13.95 -3.00 6.27
N GLY A 28 12.65 -3.05 5.99
CA GLY A 28 11.61 -2.97 7.00
C GLY A 28 11.50 -4.25 7.84
N GLN A 29 10.46 -4.31 8.66
CA GLN A 29 10.18 -5.45 9.53
C GLN A 29 8.88 -6.14 9.14
N GLY A 30 8.79 -7.45 9.38
CA GLY A 30 7.59 -8.22 9.13
C GLY A 30 7.26 -8.34 7.64
N THR A 31 6.02 -8.62 7.34
CA THR A 31 5.58 -8.96 5.99
C THR A 31 4.56 -7.96 5.47
N VAL A 32 4.73 -7.60 4.20
CA VAL A 32 3.70 -6.92 3.40
C VAL A 32 3.22 -7.87 2.32
N ARG A 33 1.89 -7.98 2.13
CA ARG A 33 1.27 -8.73 1.04
C ARG A 33 0.84 -7.77 -0.04
N VAL A 34 1.13 -8.13 -1.29
CA VAL A 34 0.90 -7.26 -2.44
C VAL A 34 0.13 -8.01 -3.52
N TRP A 35 -1.04 -7.50 -3.89
CA TRP A 35 -1.85 -7.97 -5.00
C TRP A 35 -1.75 -6.97 -6.14
N ASN A 36 -1.31 -7.42 -7.31
CA ASN A 36 -1.35 -6.60 -8.51
C ASN A 36 -2.76 -6.63 -9.08
N LEU A 37 -3.47 -5.51 -8.99
CA LEU A 37 -4.85 -5.41 -9.47
C LEU A 37 -4.95 -5.02 -10.95
N TYR A 38 -3.87 -4.51 -11.52
CA TYR A 38 -3.83 -4.02 -12.89
C TYR A 38 -3.18 -5.08 -13.79
N THR A 39 -4.02 -5.92 -14.39
CA THR A 39 -3.58 -7.09 -15.15
C THR A 39 -3.75 -6.98 -16.66
N GLY A 40 -4.25 -5.87 -17.16
CA GLY A 40 -4.45 -5.63 -18.58
C GLY A 40 -3.30 -4.86 -19.23
N GLU A 41 -3.54 -4.38 -20.45
CA GLU A 41 -2.60 -3.49 -21.11
C GLU A 41 -2.56 -2.15 -20.37
N PHE A 42 -1.37 -1.54 -20.35
CA PHE A 42 -1.22 -0.25 -19.71
C PHE A 42 -2.07 0.82 -20.38
N THR A 43 -2.82 1.56 -19.58
CA THR A 43 -3.52 2.75 -20.00
C THR A 43 -2.73 3.95 -19.47
N PRO A 44 -1.85 4.54 -20.30
CA PRO A 44 -1.06 5.68 -19.83
C PRO A 44 -1.96 6.79 -19.27
N PRO A 45 -1.57 7.47 -18.17
CA PRO A 45 -0.26 7.42 -17.50
C PRO A 45 -0.11 6.31 -16.45
N PHE A 46 -1.09 5.45 -16.24
CA PHE A 46 -1.06 4.47 -15.15
C PHE A 46 -0.15 3.30 -15.47
N THR A 47 0.69 2.92 -14.50
CA THR A 47 1.65 1.83 -14.65
C THR A 47 1.41 0.67 -13.68
N ALA A 48 0.76 0.93 -12.55
CA ALA A 48 0.39 -0.14 -11.60
C ALA A 48 -0.73 0.31 -10.68
N VAL A 49 -1.53 -0.66 -10.24
CA VAL A 49 -2.49 -0.52 -9.14
C VAL A 49 -2.30 -1.73 -8.24
N LEU A 50 -1.87 -1.48 -7.00
CA LEU A 50 -1.53 -2.52 -6.05
C LEU A 50 -2.41 -2.40 -4.81
N ALA A 51 -3.00 -3.52 -4.38
CA ALA A 51 -3.57 -3.62 -3.05
C ALA A 51 -2.50 -4.17 -2.11
N CYS A 52 -2.29 -3.53 -0.98
CA CYS A 52 -1.26 -3.91 -0.03
C CYS A 52 -1.85 -4.15 1.36
N GLU A 53 -1.30 -5.15 2.05
CA GLU A 53 -1.67 -5.46 3.43
C GLU A 53 -0.39 -5.59 4.25
N LEU A 54 -0.19 -4.63 5.14
CA LEU A 54 0.97 -4.62 6.03
C LEU A 54 0.57 -5.25 7.36
N GLU A 55 1.22 -6.34 7.73
CA GLU A 55 0.91 -7.07 8.96
C GLU A 55 1.04 -6.20 10.21
N PRO A 56 0.35 -6.58 11.31
CA PRO A 56 0.55 -5.90 12.59
C PRO A 56 2.03 -5.82 12.97
N GLY A 57 2.49 -4.65 13.36
CA GLY A 57 3.88 -4.42 13.75
C GLY A 57 4.88 -4.36 12.60
N ALA A 58 4.44 -4.52 11.36
CA ALA A 58 5.33 -4.55 10.20
C ALA A 58 5.61 -3.15 9.65
N SER A 59 6.65 -3.05 8.85
CA SER A 59 7.04 -1.81 8.19
C SER A 59 7.65 -2.08 6.82
N VAL A 60 7.54 -1.08 5.95
CA VAL A 60 8.26 -1.02 4.67
C VAL A 60 9.35 0.02 4.84
N GLY A 61 10.60 -0.38 4.66
CA GLY A 61 11.76 0.49 4.86
C GLY A 61 11.85 1.63 3.85
N PRO A 62 12.71 2.61 4.12
CA PRO A 62 12.86 3.76 3.23
C PRO A 62 13.36 3.36 1.83
N HIS A 63 12.71 3.89 0.81
CA HIS A 63 13.12 3.69 -0.57
C HIS A 63 12.75 4.91 -1.41
N VAL A 64 13.55 5.18 -2.43
CA VAL A 64 13.38 6.33 -3.30
C VAL A 64 12.54 5.95 -4.51
N GLN A 65 11.56 6.79 -4.85
CA GLN A 65 10.78 6.61 -6.08
C GLN A 65 11.65 6.98 -7.29
N GLN A 66 11.97 5.99 -8.11
CA GLN A 66 12.93 6.15 -9.21
C GLN A 66 12.28 6.19 -10.59
N GLU A 67 11.09 5.66 -10.75
CA GLU A 67 10.47 5.52 -12.08
C GLU A 67 9.09 6.18 -12.17
N ASP A 68 8.29 6.14 -11.12
CA ASP A 68 6.89 6.54 -11.17
C ASP A 68 6.55 7.54 -10.08
N ASP A 69 5.59 8.42 -10.38
CA ASP A 69 4.84 9.11 -9.33
C ASP A 69 3.90 8.11 -8.68
N GLU A 70 3.52 8.35 -7.43
CA GLU A 70 2.76 7.37 -6.66
C GLU A 70 1.74 8.06 -5.76
N LEU A 71 0.55 7.45 -5.64
CA LEU A 71 -0.42 7.76 -4.61
C LEU A 71 -0.55 6.56 -3.69
N VAL A 72 -0.56 6.81 -2.39
CA VAL A 72 -0.85 5.81 -1.36
C VAL A 72 -2.17 6.19 -0.72
N ILE A 73 -3.16 5.29 -0.76
CA ILE A 73 -4.52 5.56 -0.29
C ILE A 73 -4.83 4.60 0.85
N GLY A 74 -5.06 5.14 2.05
CA GLY A 74 -5.45 4.35 3.21
C GLY A 74 -6.90 3.89 3.12
N LEU A 75 -7.15 2.61 3.40
CA LEU A 75 -8.48 2.02 3.34
C LEU A 75 -8.92 1.36 4.63
N GLU A 76 -8.01 0.73 5.38
CA GLU A 76 -8.34 0.03 6.62
C GLU A 76 -7.13 0.02 7.55
N GLY A 77 -7.38 0.20 8.84
CA GLY A 77 -6.33 0.27 9.84
C GLY A 77 -5.78 1.67 10.03
N HIS A 78 -4.79 1.81 10.92
CA HIS A 78 -4.18 3.09 11.27
C HIS A 78 -2.67 2.94 11.32
N GLY A 79 -2.00 3.54 10.38
CA GLY A 79 -0.53 3.53 10.31
C GLY A 79 0.01 4.89 9.93
N ALA A 80 1.23 4.89 9.42
CA ALA A 80 1.88 6.12 8.97
C ALA A 80 2.68 5.90 7.70
N ALA A 81 2.72 6.93 6.87
CA ALA A 81 3.63 7.05 5.74
C ALA A 81 4.60 8.19 6.02
N TYR A 82 5.87 7.97 5.73
CA TYR A 82 6.89 9.01 5.83
C TYR A 82 7.37 9.35 4.44
N VAL A 83 7.26 10.62 4.08
CA VAL A 83 7.70 11.13 2.78
C VAL A 83 8.75 12.20 3.01
N GLY A 84 9.99 11.93 2.59
CA GLY A 84 11.10 12.83 2.84
C GLY A 84 11.31 13.11 4.33
N GLY A 85 11.02 12.14 5.20
CA GLY A 85 11.13 12.29 6.64
C GLY A 85 9.91 12.91 7.33
N GLN A 86 8.95 13.44 6.58
CA GLN A 86 7.71 13.98 7.15
C GLN A 86 6.67 12.88 7.32
N ARG A 87 6.08 12.81 8.52
CA ARG A 87 5.05 11.82 8.86
C ARG A 87 3.67 12.26 8.39
N PHE A 88 2.97 11.33 7.73
CA PHE A 88 1.56 11.46 7.36
C PHE A 88 0.78 10.29 7.95
N ALA A 89 -0.34 10.56 8.59
CA ALA A 89 -1.24 9.48 9.02
C ALA A 89 -1.74 8.72 7.78
N LEU A 90 -1.70 7.40 7.85
CA LEU A 90 -2.25 6.53 6.82
C LEU A 90 -3.39 5.73 7.43
N GLU A 91 -4.60 6.18 7.19
CA GLU A 91 -5.84 5.64 7.76
C GLU A 91 -6.95 5.74 6.72
N PRO A 92 -8.15 5.19 6.96
CA PRO A 92 -9.23 5.24 5.97
C PRO A 92 -9.50 6.68 5.48
N GLY A 93 -9.37 6.87 4.17
CA GLY A 93 -9.55 8.17 3.53
C GLY A 93 -8.30 9.01 3.35
N SER A 94 -7.16 8.60 3.90
CA SER A 94 -5.88 9.31 3.69
C SER A 94 -5.38 9.10 2.26
N VAL A 95 -4.89 10.17 1.65
CA VAL A 95 -4.20 10.10 0.34
C VAL A 95 -2.85 10.78 0.49
N VAL A 96 -1.78 10.03 0.26
CA VAL A 96 -0.40 10.52 0.36
C VAL A 96 0.23 10.46 -1.03
N GLY A 97 0.64 11.61 -1.55
CA GLY A 97 1.26 11.69 -2.87
C GLY A 97 2.78 11.74 -2.79
N LEU A 98 3.43 11.03 -3.70
CA LEU A 98 4.88 11.01 -3.85
C LEU A 98 5.25 11.29 -5.29
N THR A 99 6.07 12.31 -5.51
CA THR A 99 6.69 12.55 -6.81
C THR A 99 8.03 11.84 -6.90
N LEU A 100 8.51 11.67 -8.11
CA LEU A 100 9.84 11.11 -8.36
C LEU A 100 10.91 11.78 -7.50
N GLY A 101 11.84 10.97 -6.99
CA GLY A 101 12.94 11.42 -6.14
C GLY A 101 12.60 11.52 -4.66
N LYS A 102 11.34 11.36 -4.28
CA LYS A 102 10.94 11.35 -2.86
C LYS A 102 11.17 9.98 -2.24
N THR A 103 11.55 9.99 -0.97
CA THR A 103 11.73 8.77 -0.18
C THR A 103 10.43 8.44 0.55
N LEU A 104 10.00 7.19 0.45
CA LEU A 104 8.82 6.66 1.15
C LEU A 104 9.23 5.57 2.11
N SER A 105 8.63 5.59 3.30
CA SER A 105 8.57 4.42 4.19
C SER A 105 7.18 4.34 4.81
N LEU A 106 6.81 3.15 5.26
CA LEU A 106 5.48 2.90 5.84
C LEU A 106 5.63 2.12 7.13
N GLU A 107 4.71 2.33 8.08
CA GLU A 107 4.66 1.53 9.30
C GLU A 107 3.24 1.24 9.72
N ASN A 108 3.06 0.05 10.27
CA ASN A 108 1.84 -0.36 10.96
C ASN A 108 2.17 -0.63 12.43
N PRO A 109 1.98 0.34 13.33
CA PRO A 109 2.33 0.15 14.74
C PRO A 109 1.28 -0.66 15.51
N SER A 110 0.13 -0.97 14.91
CA SER A 110 -0.90 -1.76 15.59
C SER A 110 -0.38 -3.15 15.94
N PRO A 111 -0.60 -3.64 17.17
CA PRO A 111 -0.18 -4.99 17.54
C PRO A 111 -1.11 -6.10 17.02
N ASP A 112 -2.30 -5.75 16.56
CA ASP A 112 -3.34 -6.75 16.27
C ASP A 112 -4.13 -6.53 14.97
N ALA A 113 -4.03 -5.38 14.34
CA ALA A 113 -4.80 -5.07 13.14
C ALA A 113 -3.91 -4.82 11.92
N PRO A 114 -4.26 -5.32 10.73
CA PRO A 114 -3.52 -5.02 9.51
C PRO A 114 -3.75 -3.58 9.05
N LEU A 115 -2.80 -3.06 8.29
CA LEU A 115 -2.94 -1.80 7.57
C LEU A 115 -3.14 -2.13 6.09
N ARG A 116 -4.30 -1.78 5.54
CA ARG A 116 -4.63 -2.02 4.14
C ARG A 116 -4.70 -0.72 3.37
N TYR A 117 -4.03 -0.68 2.25
CA TYR A 117 -3.91 0.51 1.42
C TYR A 117 -3.77 0.14 -0.06
N LEU A 118 -4.07 1.10 -0.91
CA LEU A 118 -3.83 1.00 -2.35
C LEU A 118 -2.62 1.84 -2.72
N ILE A 119 -1.86 1.35 -3.69
CA ILE A 119 -0.82 2.12 -4.36
C ILE A 119 -1.23 2.26 -5.82
N ILE A 120 -1.24 3.50 -6.31
CA ILE A 120 -1.47 3.81 -7.72
C ILE A 120 -0.21 4.47 -8.24
N LYS A 121 0.38 3.90 -9.29
CA LYS A 121 1.58 4.42 -9.92
C LYS A 121 1.26 4.99 -11.28
N ALA A 122 1.93 6.08 -11.62
CA ALA A 122 1.77 6.77 -12.91
C ALA A 122 3.11 7.32 -13.39
N ARG A 123 3.24 7.34 -14.72
CA ARG A 123 4.48 7.81 -15.34
C ARG A 123 4.18 8.82 -16.44
#